data_15959a5870278849ac9046c21c9af677
#
_entry.id   15959a5870278849ac9046c21c9af677
#
_cell.length_a   1.000
_cell.length_b   1.000
_cell.length_c   1.000
_cell.angle_alpha   90.00
_cell.angle_beta   90.00
_cell.angle_gamma   90.00
#
_symmetry.space_group_name_H-M   'P 1'
#
loop_
_entity.id
_entity.type
_entity.pdbx_description
1 polymer ?
#
loop_
_entity_poly.entity_id
_entity_poly.type
_entity_poly.pdbx_seq_one_letter_code
_entity_poly.pdbx_strand_id
1 'polypeptide(L)'
;RLGRLHASQWPSAPQAFGLGAFPPAARANAFPPCPTALGLYAVLPDAAWVGRMARADVPTVQLRFKSDDAAAIAREVRAAVEAVRGTDALLFINDHWRLAIETGAYGVHLGQEDLDALTPDEVAQLRQSGLRLGVSTHGYAEMVRADAVSPSYLALGAVFPTTLKKMATAPQGLARLHDYARL
;
A
#
# COMPACT_ATOMS: atom_id res chain seq x y z
N ARG A 1 -14.38 -9.91 15.09
CA ARG A 1 -14.42 -9.96 16.57
C ARG A 1 -13.37 -9.04 17.22
N LEU A 2 -12.16 -8.95 16.67
CA LEU A 2 -11.06 -8.12 17.24
C LEU A 2 -11.40 -6.63 17.32
N GLY A 3 -12.14 -6.07 16.37
CA GLY A 3 -12.53 -4.65 16.39
C GLY A 3 -13.48 -4.23 17.52
N ARG A 4 -13.99 -5.18 18.32
CA ARG A 4 -14.84 -4.91 19.49
C ARG A 4 -14.07 -4.97 20.82
N LEU A 5 -12.79 -5.34 20.79
CA LEU A 5 -11.97 -5.41 22.01
C LEU A 5 -11.36 -4.04 22.30
N HIS A 6 -11.28 -3.71 23.58
CA HIS A 6 -10.48 -2.56 24.02
C HIS A 6 -9.00 -2.81 23.71
N ALA A 7 -8.23 -1.77 23.40
CA ALA A 7 -6.81 -1.91 23.01
C ALA A 7 -5.97 -2.71 24.03
N SER A 8 -6.29 -2.60 25.31
CA SER A 8 -5.63 -3.38 26.38
C SER A 8 -5.96 -4.89 26.35
N GLN A 9 -6.99 -5.29 25.64
CA GLN A 9 -7.43 -6.69 25.49
C GLN A 9 -6.88 -7.33 24.20
N TRP A 10 -6.17 -6.55 23.41
CA TRP A 10 -5.60 -7.06 22.17
C TRP A 10 -4.37 -7.92 22.47
N PRO A 11 -4.26 -9.10 21.83
CA PRO A 11 -3.08 -9.92 21.98
C PRO A 11 -1.82 -9.16 21.59
N SER A 12 -0.75 -9.35 22.36
CA SER A 12 0.55 -8.73 22.11
C SER A 12 1.51 -9.64 21.34
N ALA A 13 1.15 -10.92 21.21
CA ALA A 13 1.99 -11.91 20.54
C ALA A 13 1.46 -12.23 19.14
N PRO A 14 2.32 -12.29 18.11
CA PRO A 14 1.92 -12.60 16.73
C PRO A 14 1.11 -13.89 16.60
N GLN A 15 1.48 -14.92 17.35
CA GLN A 15 0.82 -16.24 17.34
C GLN A 15 -0.66 -16.17 17.74
N ALA A 16 -1.02 -15.23 18.61
CA ALA A 16 -2.41 -15.03 19.03
C ALA A 16 -3.32 -14.51 17.90
N PHE A 17 -2.75 -14.00 16.80
CA PHE A 17 -3.43 -13.61 15.57
C PHE A 17 -3.39 -14.69 14.49
N GLY A 18 -2.86 -15.86 14.78
CA GLY A 18 -2.63 -16.91 13.77
C GLY A 18 -1.46 -16.59 12.83
N LEU A 19 -0.66 -15.59 13.13
CA LEU A 19 0.57 -15.27 12.41
C LEU A 19 1.63 -16.32 12.82
N GLY A 20 2.19 -17.00 11.84
CA GLY A 20 3.15 -18.07 12.05
C GLY A 20 4.48 -17.60 12.64
N ALA A 21 5.47 -18.49 12.67
CA ALA A 21 6.82 -18.18 13.12
C ALA A 21 7.45 -17.09 12.25
N PHE A 22 8.14 -16.15 12.86
CA PHE A 22 8.91 -15.13 12.17
C PHE A 22 10.33 -15.60 11.88
N PRO A 23 10.87 -15.33 10.68
CA PRO A 23 10.22 -14.73 9.52
C PRO A 23 9.17 -15.68 8.91
N PRO A 24 8.09 -15.13 8.30
CA PRO A 24 7.08 -15.96 7.67
C PRO A 24 7.71 -16.78 6.55
N ALA A 25 7.27 -18.02 6.39
CA ALA A 25 7.68 -18.86 5.27
C ALA A 25 7.29 -18.19 3.94
N ALA A 26 8.12 -18.36 2.91
CA ALA A 26 7.81 -17.90 1.57
C ALA A 26 6.47 -18.50 1.12
N ARG A 27 5.56 -17.65 0.63
CA ARG A 27 4.23 -18.03 0.17
C ARG A 27 4.24 -18.23 -1.34
N ALA A 28 3.77 -19.39 -1.81
CA ALA A 28 3.75 -19.73 -3.23
C ALA A 28 3.00 -18.70 -4.10
N ASN A 29 2.03 -18.00 -3.51
CA ASN A 29 1.18 -17.02 -4.19
C ASN A 29 1.42 -15.58 -3.70
N ALA A 30 2.61 -15.25 -3.23
CA ALA A 30 2.94 -13.89 -2.82
C ALA A 30 3.06 -12.95 -4.04
N PHE A 31 2.73 -11.68 -3.83
CA PHE A 31 3.09 -10.62 -4.77
C PHE A 31 4.62 -10.45 -4.82
N PRO A 32 5.20 -9.95 -5.93
CA PRO A 32 6.64 -9.71 -6.03
C PRO A 32 7.14 -8.85 -4.88
N PRO A 33 8.32 -9.15 -4.30
CA PRO A 33 8.83 -8.38 -3.16
C PRO A 33 9.24 -6.98 -3.57
N CYS A 34 9.11 -6.04 -2.62
CA CYS A 34 9.78 -4.75 -2.66
C CYS A 34 11.20 -4.85 -2.11
N PRO A 35 12.08 -3.84 -2.35
CA PRO A 35 13.30 -3.69 -1.59
C PRO A 35 13.02 -3.67 -0.08
N THR A 36 13.93 -4.18 0.72
CA THR A 36 13.80 -4.24 2.19
C THR A 36 13.56 -2.87 2.82
N ALA A 37 14.11 -1.81 2.23
CA ALA A 37 13.88 -0.43 2.63
C ALA A 37 13.30 0.35 1.45
N LEU A 38 12.04 0.76 1.54
CA LEU A 38 11.42 1.66 0.55
C LEU A 38 11.89 3.12 0.71
N GLY A 39 12.55 3.45 1.83
CA GLY A 39 13.03 4.78 2.12
C GLY A 39 11.92 5.79 2.34
N LEU A 40 12.18 7.06 1.97
CA LEU A 40 11.13 8.08 1.96
C LEU A 40 10.07 7.71 0.92
N TYR A 41 8.83 7.61 1.37
CA TYR A 41 7.68 7.27 0.54
C TYR A 41 6.78 8.51 0.40
N ALA A 42 6.82 9.18 -0.73
CA ALA A 42 6.06 10.41 -0.98
C ALA A 42 4.72 10.11 -1.66
N VAL A 43 3.61 10.56 -1.07
CA VAL A 43 2.26 10.49 -1.66
C VAL A 43 1.92 11.83 -2.29
N LEU A 44 1.66 11.84 -3.60
CA LEU A 44 1.69 13.04 -4.43
C LEU A 44 0.39 13.19 -5.23
N PRO A 45 -0.12 14.42 -5.40
CA PRO A 45 -1.44 14.65 -5.96
C PRO A 45 -1.49 14.54 -7.50
N ASP A 46 -0.37 14.68 -8.20
CA ASP A 46 -0.29 14.75 -9.65
C ASP A 46 1.06 14.27 -10.19
N ALA A 47 1.12 14.06 -11.51
CA ALA A 47 2.31 13.60 -12.21
C ALA A 47 3.46 14.62 -12.20
N ALA A 48 3.17 15.91 -12.14
CA ALA A 48 4.19 16.97 -12.07
C ALA A 48 4.97 16.86 -10.75
N TRP A 49 4.27 16.64 -9.64
CA TRP A 49 4.88 16.39 -8.33
C TRP A 49 5.63 15.05 -8.30
N VAL A 50 5.08 14.00 -8.92
CA VAL A 50 5.77 12.70 -9.05
C VAL A 50 7.13 12.90 -9.74
N GLY A 51 7.16 13.54 -10.90
CA GLY A 51 8.40 13.80 -11.62
C GLY A 51 9.37 14.70 -10.87
N ARG A 52 8.87 15.71 -10.13
CA ARG A 52 9.69 16.57 -9.29
C ARG A 52 10.39 15.80 -8.17
N MET A 53 9.65 14.94 -7.47
CA MET A 53 10.20 14.15 -6.37
C MET A 53 11.14 13.05 -6.87
N ALA A 54 10.80 12.37 -7.97
CA ALA A 54 11.68 11.37 -8.60
C ALA A 54 13.05 11.96 -9.01
N ARG A 55 13.05 13.18 -9.60
CA ARG A 55 14.29 13.90 -9.96
C ARG A 55 15.05 14.46 -8.74
N ALA A 56 14.41 14.53 -7.58
CA ALA A 56 15.04 14.88 -6.31
C ALA A 56 15.47 13.64 -5.50
N ASP A 57 15.65 12.51 -6.19
CA ASP A 57 16.11 11.22 -5.62
C ASP A 57 15.23 10.67 -4.49
N VAL A 58 13.91 11.00 -4.49
CA VAL A 58 12.96 10.34 -3.60
C VAL A 58 12.77 8.90 -4.08
N PRO A 59 13.15 7.88 -3.29
CA PRO A 59 13.25 6.50 -3.77
C PRO A 59 11.89 5.86 -4.05
N THR A 60 10.83 6.29 -3.36
CA THR A 60 9.49 5.75 -3.57
C THR A 60 8.46 6.86 -3.65
N VAL A 61 7.67 6.85 -4.71
CA VAL A 61 6.62 7.85 -4.98
C VAL A 61 5.29 7.16 -5.26
N GLN A 62 4.19 7.76 -4.80
CA GLN A 62 2.84 7.29 -5.09
C GLN A 62 2.05 8.41 -5.74
N LEU A 63 1.51 8.15 -6.93
CA LEU A 63 0.49 9.02 -7.51
C LEU A 63 -0.85 8.76 -6.83
N ARG A 64 -1.38 9.75 -6.13
CA ARG A 64 -2.73 9.73 -5.53
C ARG A 64 -3.57 10.85 -6.12
N PHE A 65 -3.89 10.73 -7.39
CA PHE A 65 -4.75 11.64 -8.12
C PHE A 65 -6.22 11.26 -7.93
N LYS A 66 -7.04 12.19 -7.44
CA LYS A 66 -8.47 11.98 -7.18
C LYS A 66 -9.28 12.80 -8.18
N SER A 67 -10.08 12.13 -8.98
CA SER A 67 -10.97 12.71 -9.99
C SER A 67 -12.10 11.73 -10.28
N ASP A 68 -13.25 12.24 -10.71
CA ASP A 68 -14.35 11.44 -11.26
C ASP A 68 -14.26 11.31 -12.79
N ASP A 69 -13.31 12.00 -13.44
CA ASP A 69 -13.03 11.90 -14.87
C ASP A 69 -12.01 10.79 -15.15
N ALA A 70 -12.50 9.65 -15.64
CA ALA A 70 -11.67 8.50 -15.99
C ALA A 70 -10.59 8.83 -17.05
N ALA A 71 -10.88 9.73 -17.99
CA ALA A 71 -9.91 10.16 -18.99
C ALA A 71 -8.80 11.02 -18.36
N ALA A 72 -9.12 11.88 -17.41
CA ALA A 72 -8.14 12.64 -16.64
C ALA A 72 -7.26 11.72 -15.81
N ILE A 73 -7.84 10.73 -15.13
CA ILE A 73 -7.09 9.72 -14.35
C ILE A 73 -6.10 8.97 -15.27
N ALA A 74 -6.57 8.49 -16.41
CA ALA A 74 -5.72 7.76 -17.35
C ALA A 74 -4.57 8.62 -17.91
N ARG A 75 -4.82 9.90 -18.23
CA ARG A 75 -3.78 10.84 -18.64
C ARG A 75 -2.74 11.05 -17.54
N GLU A 76 -3.19 11.22 -16.31
CA GLU A 76 -2.33 11.50 -15.17
C GLU A 76 -1.46 10.30 -14.80
N VAL A 77 -2.02 9.08 -14.84
CA VAL A 77 -1.25 7.84 -14.62
C VAL A 77 -0.16 7.67 -15.68
N ARG A 78 -0.50 7.84 -16.97
CA ARG A 78 0.50 7.77 -18.06
C ARG A 78 1.58 8.83 -17.92
N ALA A 79 1.20 10.05 -17.57
CA ALA A 79 2.16 11.15 -17.34
C ALA A 79 3.08 10.86 -16.14
N ALA A 80 2.58 10.27 -15.07
CA ALA A 80 3.40 9.88 -13.92
C ALA A 80 4.40 8.77 -14.25
N VAL A 81 3.98 7.75 -15.00
CA VAL A 81 4.90 6.68 -15.47
C VAL A 81 6.01 7.26 -16.36
N GLU A 82 5.66 8.17 -17.26
CA GLU A 82 6.67 8.86 -18.09
C GLU A 82 7.59 9.75 -17.25
N ALA A 83 7.06 10.43 -16.23
CA ALA A 83 7.81 11.36 -15.39
C ALA A 83 8.89 10.70 -14.54
N VAL A 84 8.78 9.41 -14.23
CA VAL A 84 9.80 8.64 -13.48
C VAL A 84 10.78 7.91 -14.39
N ARG A 85 10.57 7.94 -15.70
CA ARG A 85 11.45 7.27 -16.65
C ARG A 85 12.87 7.84 -16.57
N GLY A 86 13.87 6.94 -16.48
CA GLY A 86 15.28 7.34 -16.33
C GLY A 86 15.65 7.77 -14.91
N THR A 87 14.80 7.56 -13.92
CA THR A 87 15.12 7.70 -12.49
C THR A 87 15.07 6.34 -11.81
N ASP A 88 15.58 6.24 -10.59
CA ASP A 88 15.50 5.03 -9.76
C ASP A 88 14.24 4.99 -8.88
N ALA A 89 13.32 5.94 -9.04
CA ALA A 89 12.11 6.05 -8.23
C ALA A 89 11.13 4.91 -8.50
N LEU A 90 10.68 4.26 -7.44
CA LEU A 90 9.65 3.22 -7.49
C LEU A 90 8.26 3.87 -7.48
N LEU A 91 7.55 3.83 -8.62
CA LEU A 91 6.23 4.46 -8.75
C LEU A 91 5.11 3.48 -8.41
N PHE A 92 4.32 3.82 -7.40
CA PHE A 92 3.04 3.19 -7.09
C PHE A 92 1.88 4.04 -7.57
N ILE A 93 0.85 3.40 -8.15
CA ILE A 93 -0.42 4.05 -8.51
C ILE A 93 -1.45 3.75 -7.43
N ASN A 94 -2.12 4.78 -6.91
CA ASN A 94 -3.16 4.60 -5.89
C ASN A 94 -4.48 4.20 -6.54
N ASP A 95 -5.13 3.14 -6.06
CA ASP A 95 -6.45 2.59 -6.41
C ASP A 95 -6.57 2.05 -7.87
N HIS A 96 -6.03 2.72 -8.86
CA HIS A 96 -6.26 2.45 -10.29
C HIS A 96 -5.39 1.29 -10.83
N TRP A 97 -5.57 0.09 -10.29
CA TRP A 97 -4.72 -1.06 -10.57
C TRP A 97 -4.72 -1.50 -12.05
N ARG A 98 -5.87 -1.37 -12.75
CA ARG A 98 -5.91 -1.72 -14.17
C ARG A 98 -5.04 -0.80 -15.02
N LEU A 99 -5.06 0.49 -14.72
CA LEU A 99 -4.17 1.46 -15.37
C LEU A 99 -2.70 1.24 -14.98
N ALA A 100 -2.43 0.84 -13.75
CA ALA A 100 -1.07 0.48 -13.32
C ALA A 100 -0.53 -0.71 -14.15
N ILE A 101 -1.36 -1.74 -14.42
CA ILE A 101 -1.00 -2.86 -15.31
C ILE A 101 -0.76 -2.35 -16.74
N GLU A 102 -1.74 -1.62 -17.31
CA GLU A 102 -1.69 -1.11 -18.69
C GLU A 102 -0.44 -0.28 -18.95
N THR A 103 -0.04 0.53 -18.00
CA THR A 103 1.08 1.48 -18.16
C THR A 103 2.43 0.93 -17.72
N GLY A 104 2.47 -0.25 -17.11
CA GLY A 104 3.70 -0.86 -16.61
C GLY A 104 4.30 -0.11 -15.43
N ALA A 105 3.48 0.42 -14.51
CA ALA A 105 3.96 1.01 -13.27
C ALA A 105 4.73 -0.01 -12.42
N TYR A 106 5.51 0.43 -11.44
CA TYR A 106 6.23 -0.46 -10.53
C TYR A 106 5.28 -1.25 -9.63
N GLY A 107 4.20 -0.63 -9.17
CA GLY A 107 3.23 -1.26 -8.30
C GLY A 107 1.93 -0.46 -8.18
N VAL A 108 1.03 -1.00 -7.37
CA VAL A 108 -0.22 -0.38 -6.99
C VAL A 108 -0.37 -0.35 -5.48
N HIS A 109 -1.02 0.67 -4.96
CA HIS A 109 -1.37 0.79 -3.54
C HIS A 109 -2.88 0.87 -3.38
N LEU A 110 -3.44 -0.04 -2.57
CA LEU A 110 -4.88 -0.13 -2.33
C LEU A 110 -5.25 0.18 -0.88
N GLY A 111 -6.42 0.78 -0.69
CA GLY A 111 -7.09 0.83 0.60
C GLY A 111 -7.79 -0.49 0.91
N GLN A 112 -8.35 -0.62 2.12
CA GLN A 112 -9.12 -1.81 2.52
C GLN A 112 -10.36 -1.99 1.67
N GLU A 113 -11.09 -0.90 1.39
CA GLU A 113 -12.32 -0.91 0.58
C GLU A 113 -12.02 -1.34 -0.87
N ASP A 114 -10.91 -0.83 -1.44
CA ASP A 114 -10.49 -1.18 -2.79
C ASP A 114 -10.06 -2.65 -2.88
N LEU A 115 -9.35 -3.15 -1.86
CA LEU A 115 -8.95 -4.55 -1.78
C LEU A 115 -10.17 -5.48 -1.63
N ASP A 116 -11.12 -5.11 -0.76
CA ASP A 116 -12.35 -5.89 -0.51
C ASP A 116 -13.28 -5.91 -1.75
N ALA A 117 -13.19 -4.92 -2.63
CA ALA A 117 -13.94 -4.86 -3.87
C ALA A 117 -13.40 -5.78 -4.98
N LEU A 118 -12.17 -6.27 -4.84
CA LEU A 118 -11.57 -7.17 -5.83
C LEU A 118 -12.13 -8.59 -5.71
N THR A 119 -12.53 -9.15 -6.83
CA THR A 119 -12.81 -10.58 -6.94
C THR A 119 -11.53 -11.41 -6.87
N PRO A 120 -11.61 -12.71 -6.52
CA PRO A 120 -10.45 -13.61 -6.56
C PRO A 120 -9.72 -13.63 -7.91
N ASP A 121 -10.45 -13.54 -9.02
CA ASP A 121 -9.88 -13.52 -10.36
C ASP A 121 -9.11 -12.22 -10.63
N GLU A 122 -9.61 -11.08 -10.15
CA GLU A 122 -8.92 -9.79 -10.26
C GLU A 122 -7.65 -9.75 -9.41
N VAL A 123 -7.67 -10.33 -8.22
CA VAL A 123 -6.46 -10.50 -7.39
C VAL A 123 -5.45 -11.40 -8.12
N ALA A 124 -5.91 -12.48 -8.76
CA ALA A 124 -5.04 -13.36 -9.54
C ALA A 124 -4.46 -12.63 -10.76
N GLN A 125 -5.26 -11.85 -11.49
CA GLN A 125 -4.82 -11.02 -12.61
C GLN A 125 -3.76 -9.99 -12.17
N LEU A 126 -4.02 -9.29 -11.06
CA LEU A 126 -3.10 -8.31 -10.51
C LEU A 126 -1.76 -8.97 -10.12
N ARG A 127 -1.81 -10.16 -9.51
CA ARG A 127 -0.61 -10.93 -9.17
C ARG A 127 0.18 -11.38 -10.41
N GLN A 128 -0.51 -11.89 -11.43
CA GLN A 128 0.10 -12.35 -12.69
C GLN A 128 0.74 -11.21 -13.49
N SER A 129 0.28 -9.97 -13.30
CA SER A 129 0.88 -8.79 -13.95
C SER A 129 2.30 -8.50 -13.51
N GLY A 130 2.75 -9.08 -12.39
CA GLY A 130 4.07 -8.81 -11.81
C GLY A 130 4.19 -7.49 -11.05
N LEU A 131 3.11 -6.72 -10.91
CA LEU A 131 3.09 -5.51 -10.08
C LEU A 131 3.28 -5.84 -8.60
N ARG A 132 3.91 -4.92 -7.87
CA ARG A 132 3.94 -4.95 -6.41
C ARG A 132 2.62 -4.42 -5.86
N LEU A 133 2.13 -5.06 -4.82
CA LEU A 133 0.91 -4.63 -4.14
C LEU A 133 1.25 -4.08 -2.75
N GLY A 134 0.93 -2.81 -2.52
CA GLY A 134 0.90 -2.21 -1.19
C GLY A 134 -0.52 -2.14 -0.66
N VAL A 135 -0.73 -2.36 0.62
CA VAL A 135 -2.05 -2.27 1.25
C VAL A 135 -2.00 -1.42 2.51
N SER A 136 -2.89 -0.40 2.57
CA SER A 136 -3.09 0.40 3.77
C SER A 136 -3.77 -0.41 4.87
N THR A 137 -3.31 -0.27 6.12
CA THR A 137 -3.91 -0.87 7.29
C THR A 137 -3.99 0.12 8.45
N HIS A 138 -5.04 0.00 9.28
CA HIS A 138 -5.31 0.90 10.40
C HIS A 138 -5.42 0.14 11.74
N GLY A 139 -5.05 -1.13 11.77
CA GLY A 139 -5.07 -1.97 12.96
C GLY A 139 -4.84 -3.44 12.65
N TYR A 140 -4.69 -4.26 13.69
CA TYR A 140 -4.37 -5.70 13.58
C TYR A 140 -5.36 -6.49 12.71
N ALA A 141 -6.67 -6.22 12.84
CA ALA A 141 -7.67 -6.93 12.06
C ALA A 141 -7.50 -6.70 10.55
N GLU A 142 -7.17 -5.47 10.15
CA GLU A 142 -6.89 -5.14 8.75
C GLU A 142 -5.55 -5.70 8.29
N MET A 143 -4.53 -5.74 9.16
CA MET A 143 -3.24 -6.36 8.86
C MET A 143 -3.41 -7.85 8.55
N VAL A 144 -4.12 -8.61 9.41
CA VAL A 144 -4.37 -10.04 9.20
C VAL A 144 -5.14 -10.28 7.90
N ARG A 145 -6.14 -9.46 7.62
CA ARG A 145 -6.92 -9.56 6.38
C ARG A 145 -6.08 -9.25 5.13
N ALA A 146 -5.31 -8.16 5.18
CA ALA A 146 -4.43 -7.79 4.08
C ALA A 146 -3.30 -8.81 3.88
N ASP A 147 -2.77 -9.39 4.95
CA ASP A 147 -1.76 -10.45 4.90
C ASP A 147 -2.24 -11.70 4.17
N ALA A 148 -3.54 -11.99 4.20
CA ALA A 148 -4.11 -13.16 3.52
C ALA A 148 -3.90 -13.16 1.99
N VAL A 149 -3.77 -11.98 1.36
CA VAL A 149 -3.45 -11.87 -0.08
C VAL A 149 -1.96 -11.86 -0.35
N SER A 150 -1.12 -11.87 0.69
CA SER A 150 0.35 -11.86 0.62
C SER A 150 0.91 -10.70 -0.20
N PRO A 151 0.61 -9.44 0.18
CA PRO A 151 1.03 -8.24 -0.55
C PRO A 151 2.55 -8.04 -0.46
N SER A 152 3.08 -7.15 -1.28
CA SER A 152 4.51 -6.79 -1.28
C SER A 152 4.91 -6.00 -0.04
N TYR A 153 3.99 -5.21 0.52
CA TYR A 153 4.15 -4.53 1.81
C TYR A 153 2.79 -4.13 2.41
N LEU A 154 2.80 -3.95 3.73
CA LEU A 154 1.70 -3.35 4.48
C LEU A 154 2.08 -1.95 4.93
N ALA A 155 1.17 -0.99 4.76
CA ALA A 155 1.34 0.36 5.27
C ALA A 155 0.44 0.57 6.48
N LEU A 156 1.04 0.95 7.61
CA LEU A 156 0.30 1.31 8.81
C LEU A 156 0.12 2.82 8.89
N GLY A 157 -1.12 3.27 9.06
CA GLY A 157 -1.44 4.70 9.20
C GLY A 157 -2.81 4.97 9.82
N ALA A 158 -3.13 6.24 10.11
CA ALA A 158 -2.19 7.34 10.20
C ALA A 158 -1.45 7.26 11.55
N VAL A 159 -0.14 7.48 11.55
CA VAL A 159 0.67 7.51 12.78
C VAL A 159 0.45 8.82 13.52
N PHE A 160 0.35 9.93 12.79
CA PHE A 160 0.10 11.28 13.29
C PHE A 160 -1.23 11.82 12.78
N PRO A 161 -1.78 12.88 13.39
CA PRO A 161 -2.94 13.59 12.83
C PRO A 161 -2.71 13.99 11.38
N THR A 162 -3.73 13.80 10.53
CA THR A 162 -3.64 14.11 9.10
C THR A 162 -4.92 14.80 8.61
N THR A 163 -4.76 15.69 7.64
CA THR A 163 -5.87 16.34 6.92
C THR A 163 -6.05 15.77 5.50
N LEU A 164 -5.14 14.90 5.06
CA LEU A 164 -5.14 14.35 3.69
C LEU A 164 -6.30 13.37 3.43
N LYS A 165 -6.79 12.73 4.49
CA LYS A 165 -7.93 11.82 4.46
C LYS A 165 -8.69 11.93 5.78
N LYS A 166 -10.04 11.91 5.70
CA LYS A 166 -10.87 11.76 6.91
C LYS A 166 -10.66 10.36 7.45
N MET A 167 -10.10 10.26 8.65
CA MET A 167 -9.83 8.99 9.30
C MET A 167 -11.01 8.59 10.18
N ALA A 168 -11.41 7.32 10.11
CA ALA A 168 -12.40 6.73 11.01
C ALA A 168 -11.80 6.38 12.39
N THR A 169 -10.48 6.30 12.48
CA THR A 169 -9.73 5.94 13.69
C THR A 169 -8.83 7.09 14.16
N ALA A 170 -8.55 7.14 15.45
CA ALA A 170 -7.52 8.03 15.98
C ALA A 170 -6.13 7.68 15.43
N PRO A 171 -5.18 8.65 15.40
CA PRO A 171 -3.80 8.37 15.04
C PRO A 171 -3.20 7.24 15.87
N GLN A 172 -2.43 6.38 15.22
CA GLN A 172 -1.86 5.16 15.85
C GLN A 172 -0.74 5.47 16.85
N GLY A 173 0.01 6.53 16.62
CA GLY A 173 1.18 6.89 17.42
C GLY A 173 2.39 5.99 17.22
N LEU A 174 3.54 6.42 17.71
CA LEU A 174 4.81 5.71 17.52
C LEU A 174 4.88 4.38 18.26
N ALA A 175 4.29 4.28 19.46
CA ALA A 175 4.30 3.05 20.24
C ALA A 175 3.60 1.91 19.49
N ARG A 176 2.42 2.18 18.92
CA ARG A 176 1.69 1.18 18.15
C ARG A 176 2.39 0.84 16.83
N LEU A 177 3.00 1.83 16.16
CA LEU A 177 3.83 1.57 14.98
C LEU A 177 4.98 0.61 15.31
N HIS A 178 5.66 0.80 16.44
CA HIS A 178 6.72 -0.10 16.89
C HIS A 178 6.20 -1.53 17.12
N ASP A 179 5.04 -1.69 17.75
CA ASP A 179 4.45 -3.01 17.99
C ASP A 179 4.08 -3.72 16.68
N TYR A 180 3.51 -2.99 15.72
CA TYR A 180 3.16 -3.55 14.40
C TYR A 180 4.39 -3.94 13.59
N ALA A 181 5.48 -3.17 13.66
CA ALA A 181 6.70 -3.45 12.92
C ALA A 181 7.42 -4.72 13.41
N ARG A 182 7.01 -5.30 14.54
CA ARG A 182 7.54 -6.55 15.10
C ARG A 182 6.71 -7.78 14.74
N LEU A 183 5.57 -7.59 14.09
CA LEU A 183 4.69 -8.66 13.61
C LEU A 183 5.05 -9.11 12.21
#